data_d362139e55378ea8c19fc0fc406c2c98
#
_entry.id   d362139e55378ea8c19fc0fc406c2c98
#
_cell.length_a   1.000
_cell.length_b   1.000
_cell.length_c   1.000
_cell.angle_alpha   90.00
_cell.angle_beta   90.00
_cell.angle_gamma   90.00
#
_symmetry.space_group_name_H-M   'P 1'
#
loop_
_entity.id
_entity.type
_entity.pdbx_description
1 polymer ?
#
loop_
_entity_poly.entity_id
_entity_poly.type
_entity_poly.pdbx_seq_one_letter_code
_entity_poly.pdbx_strand_id
1 'polypeptide(L)'
;VNPSVAYENHEWSDKAVLNYLKQLLILKDYYLTHLSAPLIYQFMHPLKDYAKELKNPTVQQQQCGAGCGFAMFDMDKKKYPCHMMSPLVMSEEQLKKLNGSDMKHTVFSDERCGGCPYISACATCAGSNYLYRGEFSRRDTTHCRIQQLEVLVCLRYWVSKMNQWPDLGDGDMAEAICQLTTYIT
;
A
#
# COMPACT_ATOMS: atom_id res chain seq x y z
N VAL A 1 4.76 14.97 -7.47
CA VAL A 1 3.62 14.14 -7.92
C VAL A 1 3.79 12.76 -7.32
N ASN A 2 2.80 12.30 -6.56
CA ASN A 2 2.77 10.91 -6.11
C ASN A 2 1.79 10.15 -7.00
N PRO A 3 2.25 9.22 -7.84
CA PRO A 3 1.35 8.35 -8.56
C PRO A 3 0.62 7.47 -7.55
N SER A 4 -0.67 7.28 -7.73
CA SER A 4 -1.42 6.31 -6.96
C SER A 4 -2.15 5.38 -7.92
N VAL A 5 -2.17 4.10 -7.56
CA VAL A 5 -2.90 3.10 -8.33
C VAL A 5 -4.40 3.29 -8.10
N ALA A 6 -5.17 3.29 -9.16
CA ALA A 6 -6.62 3.32 -9.06
C ALA A 6 -7.13 2.02 -8.43
N TYR A 7 -7.90 2.16 -7.34
CA TYR A 7 -8.52 1.02 -6.63
C TYR A 7 -9.88 0.62 -7.22
N GLU A 8 -10.16 1.07 -8.43
CA GLU A 8 -11.41 0.77 -9.10
C GLU A 8 -11.45 -0.67 -9.62
N ASN A 9 -12.65 -1.14 -9.94
CA ASN A 9 -12.88 -2.50 -10.47
C ASN A 9 -12.38 -2.64 -11.93
N HIS A 10 -11.27 -2.00 -12.26
CA HIS A 10 -10.61 -2.11 -13.56
C HIS A 10 -9.50 -3.15 -13.47
N GLU A 11 -9.65 -4.21 -14.23
CA GLU A 11 -8.58 -5.15 -14.42
C GLU A 11 -7.47 -4.49 -15.25
N TRP A 12 -6.33 -4.32 -14.62
CA TRP A 12 -5.14 -3.90 -15.33
C TRP A 12 -4.69 -5.05 -16.24
N SER A 13 -4.61 -4.81 -17.53
CA SER A 13 -4.05 -5.79 -18.45
C SER A 13 -2.57 -6.04 -18.13
N ASP A 14 -2.06 -7.21 -18.48
CA ASP A 14 -0.63 -7.54 -18.31
C ASP A 14 0.27 -6.50 -18.97
N LYS A 15 -0.15 -5.97 -20.13
CA LYS A 15 0.55 -4.88 -20.83
C LYS A 15 0.60 -3.60 -19.98
N ALA A 16 -0.48 -3.23 -19.30
CA ALA A 16 -0.52 -2.04 -18.44
C ALA A 16 0.38 -2.23 -17.22
N VAL A 17 0.34 -3.40 -16.58
CA VAL A 17 1.23 -3.75 -15.45
C VAL A 17 2.70 -3.71 -15.86
N LEU A 18 3.05 -4.28 -17.01
CA LEU A 18 4.41 -4.23 -17.54
C LEU A 18 4.87 -2.80 -17.88
N ASN A 19 3.97 -1.98 -18.44
CA ASN A 19 4.29 -0.57 -18.70
C ASN A 19 4.50 0.20 -17.40
N TYR A 20 3.70 -0.05 -16.38
CA TYR A 20 3.89 0.55 -15.06
C TYR A 20 5.26 0.17 -14.46
N LEU A 21 5.62 -1.11 -14.49
CA LEU A 21 6.94 -1.59 -14.07
C LEU A 21 8.08 -0.87 -14.82
N LYS A 22 7.98 -0.74 -16.14
CA LYS A 22 8.99 -0.04 -16.95
C LYS A 22 9.15 1.42 -16.49
N GLN A 23 8.05 2.13 -16.21
CA GLN A 23 8.11 3.50 -15.71
C GLN A 23 8.75 3.59 -14.32
N LEU A 24 8.44 2.67 -13.43
CA LEU A 24 9.08 2.60 -12.11
C LEU A 24 10.59 2.35 -12.23
N LEU A 25 11.02 1.49 -13.15
CA LEU A 25 12.45 1.24 -13.38
C LEU A 25 13.17 2.48 -13.93
N ILE A 26 12.55 3.22 -14.85
CA ILE A 26 13.09 4.50 -15.34
C ILE A 26 13.22 5.51 -14.19
N LEU A 27 12.19 5.62 -13.35
CA LEU A 27 12.23 6.48 -12.16
C LEU A 27 13.31 6.04 -11.16
N LYS A 28 13.50 4.75 -10.98
CA LYS A 28 14.59 4.19 -10.16
C LYS A 28 15.96 4.71 -10.64
N ASP A 29 16.24 4.61 -11.93
CA ASP A 29 17.50 5.07 -12.50
C ASP A 29 17.66 6.60 -12.39
N TYR A 30 16.57 7.34 -12.58
CA TYR A 30 16.56 8.78 -12.33
C TYR A 30 16.94 9.13 -10.90
N TYR A 31 16.35 8.49 -9.89
CA TYR A 31 16.63 8.76 -8.48
C TYR A 31 18.03 8.32 -8.05
N LEU A 32 18.63 7.33 -8.70
CA LEU A 32 20.02 6.94 -8.45
C LEU A 32 21.03 7.99 -8.97
N THR A 33 20.65 8.80 -9.96
CA THR A 33 21.48 9.86 -10.52
C THR A 33 21.14 11.25 -9.95
N HIS A 34 19.98 11.43 -9.36
CA HIS A 34 19.47 12.71 -8.82
C HIS A 34 19.16 12.60 -7.32
N LEU A 35 20.20 12.44 -6.51
CA LEU A 35 20.11 12.11 -5.08
C LEU A 35 19.35 13.14 -4.22
N SER A 36 19.33 14.41 -4.65
CA SER A 36 18.60 15.49 -3.98
C SER A 36 17.10 15.55 -4.33
N ALA A 37 16.69 14.77 -5.34
CA ALA A 37 15.28 14.75 -5.72
C ALA A 37 14.42 14.07 -4.63
N PRO A 38 13.29 14.68 -4.22
CA PRO A 38 12.40 14.07 -3.24
C PRO A 38 11.80 12.78 -3.78
N LEU A 39 11.95 11.69 -3.03
CA LEU A 39 11.42 10.38 -3.42
C LEU A 39 9.90 10.36 -3.40
N ILE A 40 9.30 9.71 -4.39
CA ILE A 40 7.88 9.39 -4.38
C ILE A 40 7.58 8.26 -3.40
N TYR A 41 6.30 8.11 -3.05
CA TYR A 41 5.82 7.12 -2.09
C TYR A 41 6.33 5.70 -2.36
N GLN A 42 6.29 5.24 -3.62
CA GLN A 42 6.69 3.89 -4.04
C GLN A 42 8.15 3.54 -3.76
N PHE A 43 9.04 4.55 -3.65
CA PHE A 43 10.46 4.34 -3.35
C PHE A 43 10.82 4.52 -1.88
N MET A 44 9.91 4.96 -1.07
CA MET A 44 10.18 5.28 0.33
C MET A 44 9.36 4.42 1.30
N HIS A 45 8.04 4.41 1.12
CA HIS A 45 7.13 3.85 2.11
C HIS A 45 7.19 2.32 2.25
N PRO A 46 7.25 1.50 1.17
CA PRO A 46 7.19 0.05 1.32
C PRO A 46 8.24 -0.50 2.29
N LEU A 47 9.47 -0.01 2.21
CA LEU A 47 10.54 -0.47 3.11
C LEU A 47 10.43 0.13 4.52
N LYS A 48 10.02 1.39 4.63
CA LYS A 48 9.81 2.01 5.95
C LYS A 48 8.69 1.33 6.73
N ASP A 49 7.60 1.01 6.05
CA ASP A 49 6.47 0.32 6.67
C ASP A 49 6.88 -1.10 7.09
N TYR A 50 7.64 -1.80 6.25
CA TYR A 50 8.19 -3.11 6.58
C TYR A 50 9.17 -3.05 7.75
N ALA A 51 10.13 -2.15 7.75
CA ALA A 51 11.09 -1.96 8.84
C ALA A 51 10.40 -1.63 10.17
N LYS A 52 9.34 -0.82 10.12
CA LYS A 52 8.53 -0.51 11.30
C LYS A 52 7.83 -1.76 11.87
N GLU A 53 7.30 -2.59 11.00
CA GLU A 53 6.60 -3.82 11.38
C GLU A 53 7.57 -4.85 12.00
N LEU A 54 8.80 -4.94 11.50
CA LEU A 54 9.84 -5.80 12.09
C LEU A 54 10.15 -5.44 13.55
N LYS A 55 10.19 -4.14 13.86
CA LYS A 55 10.45 -3.67 15.23
C LYS A 55 9.27 -3.84 16.17
N ASN A 56 8.08 -3.65 15.66
CA ASN A 56 6.85 -3.70 16.43
C ASN A 56 5.81 -4.52 15.65
N PRO A 57 5.91 -5.85 15.66
CA PRO A 57 4.96 -6.71 14.97
C PRO A 57 3.58 -6.48 15.59
N THR A 58 2.82 -5.64 14.95
CA THR A 58 1.43 -5.38 15.30
C THR A 58 0.54 -6.20 14.41
N VAL A 59 -0.58 -6.64 14.95
CA VAL A 59 -1.66 -7.17 14.11
C VAL A 59 -1.92 -6.12 13.03
N GLN A 60 -1.74 -6.48 11.78
CA GLN A 60 -1.75 -5.58 10.65
C GLN A 60 -3.01 -4.74 10.62
N GLN A 61 -2.83 -3.49 10.97
CA GLN A 61 -3.88 -2.50 10.97
C GLN A 61 -3.91 -1.82 9.61
N GLN A 62 -5.07 -1.32 9.30
CA GLN A 62 -5.33 -0.46 8.19
C GLN A 62 -4.32 0.70 8.14
N GLN A 63 -3.57 0.83 7.07
CA GLN A 63 -2.53 1.85 6.92
C GLN A 63 -3.09 3.28 6.80
N CYS A 64 -4.34 3.43 6.35
CA CYS A 64 -5.01 4.72 6.29
C CYS A 64 -5.86 4.93 7.55
N GLY A 65 -5.81 6.01 8.22
CA GLY A 65 -6.58 6.28 9.44
C GLY A 65 -8.12 6.30 9.29
N ALA A 66 -8.68 5.74 8.22
CA ALA A 66 -10.13 5.68 8.00
C ALA A 66 -10.85 4.96 9.15
N GLY A 67 -11.82 5.62 9.74
CA GLY A 67 -12.58 5.10 10.88
C GLY A 67 -11.91 5.23 12.26
N CYS A 68 -10.62 5.56 12.35
CA CYS A 68 -9.92 5.77 13.63
C CYS A 68 -9.18 7.11 13.74
N GLY A 69 -8.43 7.53 12.74
CA GLY A 69 -7.67 8.79 12.75
C GLY A 69 -8.11 9.78 11.67
N PHE A 70 -9.00 9.37 10.79
CA PHE A 70 -9.52 10.17 9.68
C PHE A 70 -11.03 10.09 9.61
N ALA A 71 -11.69 11.19 9.27
CA ALA A 71 -13.13 11.24 9.04
C ALA A 71 -13.44 12.28 7.95
N MET A 72 -14.51 12.04 7.20
CA MET A 72 -15.13 12.98 6.29
C MET A 72 -16.46 13.45 6.86
N PHE A 73 -16.83 14.69 6.60
CA PHE A 73 -18.14 15.25 6.91
C PHE A 73 -18.80 15.72 5.61
N ASP A 74 -20.08 15.43 5.43
CA ASP A 74 -20.87 15.99 4.34
C ASP A 74 -21.38 17.42 4.66
N MET A 75 -22.18 17.98 3.77
CA MET A 75 -22.74 19.34 3.95
C MET A 75 -23.72 19.42 5.13
N ASP A 76 -24.36 18.30 5.49
CA ASP A 76 -25.26 18.17 6.63
C ASP A 76 -24.52 17.83 7.94
N LYS A 77 -23.20 17.92 7.92
CA LYS A 77 -22.30 17.61 9.06
C LYS A 77 -22.35 16.14 9.52
N LYS A 78 -22.88 15.27 8.69
CA LYS A 78 -22.87 13.83 8.99
C LYS A 78 -21.47 13.29 8.77
N LYS A 79 -21.01 12.52 9.75
CA LYS A 79 -19.66 11.93 9.79
C LYS A 79 -19.61 10.59 9.08
N TYR A 80 -18.59 10.39 8.27
CA TYR A 80 -18.27 9.14 7.58
C TYR A 80 -16.82 8.72 7.86
N PRO A 81 -16.48 7.41 7.82
CA PRO A 81 -15.13 6.93 8.06
C PRO A 81 -14.11 7.50 7.07
N CYS A 82 -14.48 7.66 5.80
CA CYS A 82 -13.67 8.32 4.76
C CYS A 82 -14.55 8.68 3.55
N HIS A 83 -13.97 9.36 2.57
CA HIS A 83 -14.68 9.77 1.33
C HIS A 83 -15.20 8.56 0.52
N MET A 84 -14.46 7.44 0.49
CA MET A 84 -14.90 6.21 -0.18
C MET A 84 -16.13 5.58 0.48
N MET A 85 -16.41 5.88 1.73
CA MET A 85 -17.53 5.38 2.52
C MET A 85 -18.54 6.50 2.80
N SER A 86 -18.86 7.27 1.79
CA SER A 86 -19.76 8.42 1.85
C SER A 86 -20.78 8.36 0.72
N PRO A 87 -21.86 9.18 0.78
CA PRO A 87 -22.87 9.26 -0.29
C PRO A 87 -22.31 9.71 -1.65
N LEU A 88 -21.09 10.22 -1.69
CA LEU A 88 -20.41 10.58 -2.95
C LEU A 88 -20.01 9.33 -3.76
N VAL A 89 -19.85 8.20 -3.10
CA VAL A 89 -19.31 6.97 -3.70
C VAL A 89 -20.21 5.76 -3.50
N MET A 90 -20.79 5.62 -2.32
CA MET A 90 -21.63 4.46 -1.95
C MET A 90 -23.13 4.80 -2.00
N SER A 91 -23.93 3.81 -2.38
CA SER A 91 -25.38 3.91 -2.29
C SER A 91 -25.86 3.95 -0.83
N GLU A 92 -27.07 4.45 -0.60
CA GLU A 92 -27.69 4.43 0.74
C GLU A 92 -27.78 3.02 1.32
N GLU A 93 -28.04 2.02 0.50
CA GLU A 93 -28.13 0.63 0.93
C GLU A 93 -26.76 0.12 1.45
N GLN A 94 -25.68 0.43 0.72
CA GLN A 94 -24.31 0.10 1.13
C GLN A 94 -23.94 0.82 2.42
N LEU A 95 -24.30 2.10 2.55
CA LEU A 95 -24.02 2.89 3.76
C LEU A 95 -24.81 2.40 4.97
N LYS A 96 -26.06 1.94 4.80
CA LYS A 96 -26.86 1.35 5.89
C LYS A 96 -26.27 0.04 6.41
N LYS A 97 -25.63 -0.74 5.54
CA LYS A 97 -24.95 -1.99 5.90
C LYS A 97 -23.56 -1.75 6.49
N LEU A 98 -23.04 -0.54 6.33
CA LEU A 98 -21.69 -0.19 6.80
C LEU A 98 -21.66 -0.12 8.33
N ASN A 99 -20.98 -1.06 8.97
CA ASN A 99 -20.74 -0.99 10.40
C ASN A 99 -19.33 -0.45 10.65
N GLY A 100 -19.24 0.81 11.13
CA GLY A 100 -17.95 1.46 11.37
C GLY A 100 -17.07 0.79 12.44
N SER A 101 -17.64 -0.09 13.29
CA SER A 101 -16.89 -0.88 14.26
C SER A 101 -16.11 -2.01 13.58
N ASP A 102 -16.62 -2.56 12.50
CA ASP A 102 -16.00 -3.68 11.79
C ASP A 102 -14.71 -3.26 11.11
N MET A 103 -14.59 -1.99 10.71
CA MET A 103 -13.38 -1.44 10.12
C MET A 103 -12.18 -1.45 11.06
N LYS A 104 -12.38 -1.18 12.35
CA LYS A 104 -11.30 -1.11 13.34
C LYS A 104 -10.66 -2.47 13.61
N HIS A 105 -11.43 -3.53 13.38
CA HIS A 105 -11.03 -4.91 13.65
C HIS A 105 -10.78 -5.70 12.36
N THR A 106 -11.00 -5.08 11.21
CA THR A 106 -10.74 -5.73 9.93
C THR A 106 -9.25 -5.72 9.64
N VAL A 107 -8.59 -6.53 10.40
CA VAL A 107 -7.28 -7.02 10.07
C VAL A 107 -7.39 -7.77 8.75
N PHE A 108 -6.35 -7.74 7.97
CA PHE A 108 -6.26 -8.43 6.71
C PHE A 108 -6.50 -9.94 6.87
N SER A 109 -7.78 -10.32 6.91
CA SER A 109 -8.24 -11.69 7.04
C SER A 109 -8.39 -12.41 5.69
N ASP A 110 -7.93 -11.80 4.60
CA ASP A 110 -7.90 -12.47 3.29
C ASP A 110 -6.92 -13.63 3.37
N GLU A 111 -7.42 -14.86 3.16
CA GLU A 111 -6.61 -16.09 3.23
C GLU A 111 -5.38 -16.05 2.32
N ARG A 112 -5.47 -15.32 1.19
CA ARG A 112 -4.36 -15.12 0.25
C ARG A 112 -3.23 -14.29 0.85
N CYS A 113 -3.49 -13.54 1.91
CA CYS A 113 -2.52 -12.73 2.61
C CYS A 113 -1.80 -13.52 3.71
N GLY A 114 -2.33 -14.67 4.11
CA GLY A 114 -1.69 -15.57 5.08
C GLY A 114 -0.35 -16.07 4.53
N GLY A 115 0.74 -15.72 5.18
CA GLY A 115 2.10 -16.06 4.73
C GLY A 115 2.65 -15.21 3.56
N CYS A 116 1.95 -14.15 3.14
CA CYS A 116 2.47 -13.25 2.12
C CYS A 116 3.63 -12.42 2.69
N PRO A 117 4.85 -12.51 2.13
CA PRO A 117 6.01 -11.78 2.64
C PRO A 117 5.92 -10.25 2.46
N TYR A 118 5.02 -9.79 1.61
CA TYR A 118 4.85 -8.36 1.32
C TYR A 118 3.73 -7.71 2.13
N ILE A 119 3.09 -8.47 3.01
CA ILE A 119 1.86 -8.03 3.67
C ILE A 119 2.06 -6.73 4.47
N SER A 120 3.20 -6.57 5.15
CA SER A 120 3.53 -5.39 5.95
C SER A 120 3.75 -4.13 5.11
N ALA A 121 4.21 -4.30 3.87
CA ALA A 121 4.39 -3.21 2.91
C ALA A 121 3.18 -2.98 2.00
N CYS A 122 2.15 -3.83 2.10
CA CYS A 122 1.02 -3.83 1.18
C CYS A 122 -0.11 -2.92 1.65
N ALA A 123 -0.20 -1.74 1.08
CA ALA A 123 -1.35 -0.85 1.25
C ALA A 123 -2.61 -1.43 0.61
N THR A 124 -3.75 -1.27 1.25
CA THR A 124 -5.06 -1.58 0.68
C THR A 124 -6.08 -0.54 1.09
N CYS A 125 -7.09 -0.30 0.26
CA CYS A 125 -8.18 0.58 0.57
C CYS A 125 -9.40 -0.21 1.04
N ALA A 126 -9.70 -0.18 2.34
CA ALA A 126 -10.86 -0.86 2.91
C ALA A 126 -12.18 -0.40 2.29
N GLY A 127 -12.32 0.91 2.00
CA GLY A 127 -13.51 1.45 1.34
C GLY A 127 -13.71 0.91 -0.08
N SER A 128 -12.64 0.83 -0.85
CA SER A 128 -12.67 0.24 -2.19
C SER A 128 -12.96 -1.26 -2.15
N ASN A 129 -12.33 -1.99 -1.22
CA ASN A 129 -12.60 -3.40 -1.02
C ASN A 129 -14.09 -3.64 -0.73
N TYR A 130 -14.67 -2.88 0.21
CA TYR A 130 -16.06 -2.99 0.55
C TYR A 130 -16.98 -2.59 -0.61
N LEU A 131 -16.70 -1.47 -1.29
CA LEU A 131 -17.51 -0.97 -2.39
C LEU A 131 -17.65 -2.00 -3.53
N TYR A 132 -16.53 -2.61 -3.93
CA TYR A 132 -16.48 -3.49 -5.11
C TYR A 132 -16.60 -4.98 -4.78
N ARG A 133 -16.34 -5.39 -3.53
CA ARG A 133 -16.26 -6.81 -3.13
C ARG A 133 -17.12 -7.17 -1.93
N GLY A 134 -17.77 -6.18 -1.30
CA GLY A 134 -18.67 -6.38 -0.16
C GLY A 134 -17.99 -6.64 1.19
N GLU A 135 -16.65 -6.69 1.21
CA GLU A 135 -15.86 -6.99 2.41
C GLU A 135 -14.66 -6.08 2.53
N PHE A 136 -14.37 -5.55 3.71
CA PHE A 136 -13.22 -4.65 3.95
C PHE A 136 -11.87 -5.33 3.72
N SER A 137 -11.77 -6.61 4.04
CA SER A 137 -10.55 -7.40 3.98
C SER A 137 -10.25 -7.99 2.60
N ARG A 138 -11.26 -8.11 1.74
CA ARG A 138 -11.13 -8.79 0.44
C ARG A 138 -10.41 -7.94 -0.59
N ARG A 139 -9.13 -8.23 -0.78
CA ARG A 139 -8.24 -7.46 -1.66
C ARG A 139 -8.41 -7.75 -3.14
N ASP A 140 -8.07 -6.78 -3.95
CA ASP A 140 -7.94 -6.92 -5.39
C ASP A 140 -6.67 -7.73 -5.76
N THR A 141 -6.80 -8.73 -6.63
CA THR A 141 -5.67 -9.55 -7.07
C THR A 141 -4.70 -8.79 -7.96
N THR A 142 -5.22 -7.91 -8.81
CA THR A 142 -4.39 -7.06 -9.66
C THR A 142 -3.60 -6.07 -8.83
N HIS A 143 -4.24 -5.50 -7.80
CA HIS A 143 -3.56 -4.62 -6.86
C HIS A 143 -2.45 -5.35 -6.10
N CYS A 144 -2.63 -6.62 -5.72
CA CYS A 144 -1.56 -7.43 -5.13
C CYS A 144 -0.33 -7.50 -6.04
N ARG A 145 -0.51 -7.74 -7.33
CA ARG A 145 0.60 -7.79 -8.32
C ARG A 145 1.33 -6.45 -8.40
N ILE A 146 0.59 -5.34 -8.44
CA ILE A 146 1.18 -4.01 -8.51
C ILE A 146 1.99 -3.70 -7.25
N GLN A 147 1.44 -4.00 -6.06
CA GLN A 147 2.15 -3.79 -4.81
C GLN A 147 3.44 -4.63 -4.71
N GLN A 148 3.42 -5.88 -5.15
CA GLN A 148 4.63 -6.70 -5.22
C GLN A 148 5.69 -6.07 -6.14
N LEU A 149 5.28 -5.55 -7.30
CA LEU A 149 6.21 -4.86 -8.22
C LEU A 149 6.77 -3.58 -7.61
N GLU A 150 5.96 -2.80 -6.92
CA GLU A 150 6.41 -1.57 -6.22
C GLU A 150 7.44 -1.91 -5.13
N VAL A 151 7.18 -2.93 -4.31
CA VAL A 151 8.13 -3.40 -3.29
C VAL A 151 9.44 -3.86 -3.94
N LEU A 152 9.38 -4.66 -5.00
CA LEU A 152 10.57 -5.16 -5.70
C LEU A 152 11.41 -4.03 -6.32
N VAL A 153 10.78 -3.03 -6.92
CA VAL A 153 11.50 -1.88 -7.49
C VAL A 153 12.09 -1.00 -6.37
N CYS A 154 11.34 -0.81 -5.29
CA CYS A 154 11.81 -0.12 -4.10
C CYS A 154 13.07 -0.80 -3.52
N LEU A 155 13.04 -2.12 -3.34
CA LEU A 155 14.19 -2.91 -2.90
C LEU A 155 15.40 -2.72 -3.84
N ARG A 156 15.20 -2.85 -5.14
CA ARG A 156 16.28 -2.66 -6.13
C ARG A 156 16.90 -1.27 -6.05
N TYR A 157 16.07 -0.25 -5.85
CA TYR A 157 16.58 1.11 -5.66
C TYR A 157 17.47 1.20 -4.42
N TRP A 158 17.01 0.73 -3.27
CA TRP A 158 17.76 0.84 -2.02
C TRP A 158 19.01 -0.02 -1.98
N VAL A 159 18.96 -1.24 -2.52
CA VAL A 159 20.16 -2.09 -2.69
C VAL A 159 21.19 -1.38 -3.58
N SER A 160 20.78 -0.82 -4.72
CA SER A 160 21.67 -0.08 -5.61
C SER A 160 22.26 1.16 -4.94
N LYS A 161 21.43 1.87 -4.17
CA LYS A 161 21.85 3.06 -3.43
C LYS A 161 22.86 2.73 -2.34
N MET A 162 22.61 1.71 -1.54
CA MET A 162 23.53 1.28 -0.48
C MET A 162 24.87 0.77 -1.04
N ASN A 163 24.86 0.07 -2.17
CA ASN A 163 26.08 -0.36 -2.85
C ASN A 163 26.93 0.80 -3.35
N GLN A 164 26.32 1.91 -3.74
CA GLN A 164 27.02 3.12 -4.17
C GLN A 164 27.44 4.01 -2.98
N TRP A 165 26.66 4.03 -1.91
CA TRP A 165 26.85 4.84 -0.70
C TRP A 165 26.58 4.02 0.56
N PRO A 166 27.54 3.19 1.02
CA PRO A 166 27.34 2.29 2.17
C PRO A 166 26.90 2.99 3.47
N ASP A 167 27.33 4.24 3.65
CA ASP A 167 27.04 5.02 4.87
C ASP A 167 25.61 5.61 4.92
N LEU A 168 24.81 5.44 3.87
CA LEU A 168 23.44 5.98 3.81
C LEU A 168 22.37 5.04 4.36
N GLY A 169 22.70 3.81 4.73
CA GLY A 169 21.76 2.85 5.30
C GLY A 169 21.61 3.03 6.80
N ASP A 170 20.42 3.35 7.31
CA ASP A 170 20.16 3.08 8.72
C ASP A 170 20.04 1.53 8.90
N GLY A 171 20.38 1.04 10.09
CA GLY A 171 20.40 -0.41 10.38
C GLY A 171 19.05 -1.09 10.14
N ASP A 172 17.96 -0.38 10.34
CA ASP A 172 16.60 -0.88 10.18
C ASP A 172 16.25 -1.14 8.72
N MET A 173 16.67 -0.23 7.84
CA MET A 173 16.51 -0.38 6.40
C MET A 173 17.33 -1.54 5.85
N ALA A 174 18.56 -1.70 6.34
CA ALA A 174 19.42 -2.82 5.96
C ALA A 174 18.81 -4.16 6.38
N GLU A 175 18.30 -4.27 7.59
CA GLU A 175 17.61 -5.46 8.07
C GLU A 175 16.35 -5.77 7.25
N ALA A 176 15.51 -4.77 6.98
CA ALA A 176 14.33 -4.91 6.15
C ALA A 176 14.66 -5.41 4.73
N ILE A 177 15.72 -4.88 4.13
CA ILE A 177 16.21 -5.31 2.82
C ILE A 177 16.66 -6.78 2.87
N CYS A 178 17.48 -7.15 3.86
CA CYS A 178 17.96 -8.52 4.02
C CYS A 178 16.81 -9.50 4.18
N GLN A 179 15.83 -9.22 5.01
CA GLN A 179 14.69 -10.11 5.21
C GLN A 179 13.82 -10.23 3.96
N LEU A 180 13.48 -9.14 3.29
CA LEU A 180 12.69 -9.19 2.06
C LEU A 180 13.41 -9.91 0.93
N THR A 181 14.73 -9.79 0.82
CA THR A 181 15.51 -10.51 -0.21
C THR A 181 15.50 -12.02 -0.02
N THR A 182 15.39 -12.52 1.21
CA THR A 182 15.29 -13.98 1.46
C THR A 182 14.02 -14.61 0.93
N TYR A 183 12.97 -13.84 0.69
CA TYR A 183 11.70 -14.32 0.11
C TYR A 183 11.66 -14.29 -1.42
N ILE A 184 12.67 -13.66 -2.05
CA ILE A 184 12.70 -13.44 -3.51
C ILE A 184 13.65 -14.44 -4.20
N THR A 185 14.53 -15.07 -3.44
CA THR A 185 15.44 -16.14 -3.90
C THR A 185 14.81 -17.49 -3.77
#